data_32092db97b6720163133006c509efdd5
#
_entry.id   32092db97b6720163133006c509efdd5
#
_cell.length_a   1.000
_cell.length_b   1.000
_cell.length_c   1.000
_cell.angle_alpha   90.00
_cell.angle_beta   90.00
_cell.angle_gamma   90.00
#
_symmetry.space_group_name_H-M   'P 1'
#
loop_
_entity.id
_entity.type
_entity.pdbx_description
1 polymer ?
#
loop_
_entity_poly.entity_id
_entity_poly.type
_entity_poly.pdbx_seq_one_letter_code
_entity_poly.pdbx_strand_id
1 'polypeptide(L)'
;VCMIFSPQTAYAAEDSSQHETVKVGFFAMDGYHVMDEEGNRSGYGYDFLRLMARYWDVDYEYVGYDKSWDDMQQMLEDGEIDMVTSPRKTPEREEKFDFSRPIGTNNGILTVRSDNSTIVDGNYSTYNGMRVALLNGNTRNEEFADFADNKGFTYVPSYFDTTAEMEEALQSEKVDAIVTSSLRKTNNER
;
A
#
# COMPACT_ATOMS: atom_id res chain seq x y z
N VAL A 1 -5.42 -7.33 -2.46
CA VAL A 1 -3.97 -7.26 -2.70
C VAL A 1 -3.55 -8.46 -3.53
N CYS A 2 -2.90 -8.24 -4.66
CA CYS A 2 -2.41 -9.28 -5.56
C CYS A 2 -0.90 -9.12 -5.76
N MET A 3 -0.26 -10.12 -6.32
CA MET A 3 1.06 -10.01 -6.92
C MET A 3 0.89 -9.69 -8.40
N ILE A 4 1.79 -8.88 -8.97
CA ILE A 4 1.87 -8.62 -10.40
C ILE A 4 3.27 -9.02 -10.90
N PHE A 5 3.31 -9.54 -12.11
CA PHE A 5 4.51 -10.06 -12.75
C PHE A 5 4.76 -9.34 -14.08
N SER A 6 6.01 -9.23 -14.46
CA SER A 6 6.37 -8.78 -15.80
C SER A 6 5.94 -9.83 -16.83
N PRO A 7 5.32 -9.43 -17.97
CA PRO A 7 4.89 -10.39 -19.00
C PRO A 7 6.05 -11.05 -19.75
N GLN A 8 7.31 -10.68 -19.48
CA GLN A 8 8.49 -11.20 -20.18
C GLN A 8 9.15 -12.42 -19.53
N THR A 9 8.69 -12.89 -18.37
CA THR A 9 9.23 -14.11 -17.78
C THR A 9 8.63 -15.35 -18.44
N ALA A 10 9.09 -15.65 -19.68
CA ALA A 10 8.94 -16.97 -20.24
C ALA A 10 9.94 -17.91 -19.55
N TYR A 11 9.45 -18.82 -18.73
CA TYR A 11 10.25 -19.88 -18.13
C TYR A 11 10.91 -20.72 -19.22
N ALA A 12 12.20 -20.50 -19.47
CA ALA A 12 13.04 -21.48 -20.15
C ALA A 12 13.48 -22.49 -19.09
N ALA A 13 13.11 -23.74 -19.26
CA ALA A 13 13.59 -24.84 -18.42
C ALA A 13 15.08 -25.05 -18.72
N GLU A 14 15.97 -24.57 -17.88
CA GLU A 14 17.39 -24.92 -17.86
C GLU A 14 17.87 -25.24 -16.45
N ASP A 15 18.50 -26.38 -16.38
CA ASP A 15 19.44 -26.94 -15.38
C ASP A 15 19.22 -26.65 -13.86
N SER A 16 18.86 -27.68 -13.16
CA SER A 16 18.37 -27.79 -11.80
C SER A 16 19.42 -27.62 -10.67
N SER A 17 20.34 -26.64 -10.76
CA SER A 17 21.34 -26.43 -9.70
C SER A 17 21.56 -24.98 -9.24
N GLN A 18 20.82 -24.01 -9.79
CA GLN A 18 20.84 -22.63 -9.27
C GLN A 18 19.44 -22.26 -8.79
N HIS A 19 19.32 -21.85 -7.51
CA HIS A 19 18.13 -21.16 -7.02
C HIS A 19 17.87 -19.94 -7.88
N GLU A 20 16.65 -19.83 -8.40
CA GLU A 20 16.24 -18.67 -9.17
C GLU A 20 16.11 -17.47 -8.24
N THR A 21 16.71 -16.34 -8.61
CA THR A 21 16.56 -15.08 -7.88
C THR A 21 15.45 -14.27 -8.50
N VAL A 22 14.41 -13.95 -7.72
CA VAL A 22 13.28 -13.12 -8.11
C VAL A 22 13.45 -11.73 -7.53
N LYS A 23 13.51 -10.70 -8.37
CA LYS A 23 13.57 -9.30 -7.93
C LYS A 23 12.20 -8.77 -7.58
N VAL A 24 12.03 -8.41 -6.33
CA VAL A 24 10.76 -7.94 -5.78
C VAL A 24 10.84 -6.45 -5.51
N GLY A 25 9.92 -5.68 -6.09
CA GLY A 25 9.70 -4.28 -5.74
C GLY A 25 9.23 -4.17 -4.29
N PHE A 26 10.09 -3.62 -3.44
CA PHE A 26 9.88 -3.49 -1.99
C PHE A 26 9.98 -2.02 -1.59
N PHE A 27 8.95 -1.24 -1.90
CA PHE A 27 8.87 0.18 -1.57
C PHE A 27 8.24 0.37 -0.19
N ALA A 28 8.56 1.48 0.48
CA ALA A 28 8.05 1.79 1.81
C ALA A 28 6.51 1.86 1.79
N MET A 29 5.87 0.98 2.55
CA MET A 29 4.42 0.94 2.71
C MET A 29 4.09 0.47 4.12
N ASP A 30 3.55 1.36 4.92
CA ASP A 30 3.32 1.15 6.35
C ASP A 30 2.51 -0.12 6.67
N GLY A 31 3.04 -0.93 7.58
CA GLY A 31 2.51 -2.24 7.97
C GLY A 31 2.62 -3.34 6.90
N TYR A 32 3.01 -3.00 5.68
CA TYR A 32 3.11 -3.94 4.56
C TYR A 32 4.55 -4.23 4.15
N HIS A 33 5.32 -3.19 3.82
CA HIS A 33 6.75 -3.25 3.56
C HIS A 33 7.46 -2.22 4.47
N VAL A 34 8.14 -2.71 5.46
CA VAL A 34 8.82 -1.90 6.46
C VAL A 34 10.29 -2.31 6.53
N MET A 35 11.18 -1.34 6.60
CA MET A 35 12.60 -1.54 6.84
C MET A 35 13.04 -0.60 7.97
N ASP A 36 13.71 -1.15 8.99
CA ASP A 36 14.27 -0.36 10.09
C ASP A 36 15.62 0.27 9.73
N GLU A 37 16.18 1.05 10.65
CA GLU A 37 17.47 1.74 10.47
C GLU A 37 18.65 0.76 10.31
N GLU A 38 18.53 -0.45 10.82
CA GLU A 38 19.51 -1.53 10.67
C GLU A 38 19.35 -2.31 9.35
N GLY A 39 18.31 -2.00 8.54
CA GLY A 39 18.03 -2.66 7.28
C GLY A 39 17.23 -3.95 7.40
N ASN A 40 16.69 -4.27 8.60
CA ASN A 40 15.82 -5.43 8.77
C ASN A 40 14.45 -5.17 8.16
N ARG A 41 13.96 -6.12 7.41
CA ARG A 41 12.66 -6.05 6.74
C ARG A 41 11.56 -6.71 7.55
N SER A 42 10.37 -6.13 7.52
CA SER A 42 9.19 -6.65 8.19
C SER A 42 7.91 -6.23 7.45
N GLY A 43 6.77 -6.66 7.93
CA GLY A 43 5.46 -6.31 7.41
C GLY A 43 4.77 -7.45 6.66
N TYR A 44 3.47 -7.29 6.42
CA TYR A 44 2.63 -8.37 5.86
C TYR A 44 3.16 -8.90 4.51
N GLY A 45 3.56 -8.00 3.60
CA GLY A 45 4.08 -8.40 2.29
C GLY A 45 5.40 -9.14 2.39
N TYR A 46 6.29 -8.70 3.29
CA TYR A 46 7.56 -9.39 3.55
C TYR A 46 7.35 -10.79 4.14
N ASP A 47 6.50 -10.90 5.16
CA ASP A 47 6.22 -12.19 5.80
C ASP A 47 5.55 -13.18 4.83
N PHE A 48 4.66 -12.67 3.97
CA PHE A 48 4.05 -13.47 2.91
C PHE A 48 5.10 -13.99 1.91
N LEU A 49 6.01 -13.15 1.44
CA LEU A 49 7.09 -13.55 0.54
C LEU A 49 8.02 -14.60 1.18
N ARG A 50 8.38 -14.41 2.44
CA ARG A 50 9.17 -15.41 3.18
C ARG A 50 8.46 -16.76 3.29
N LEU A 51 7.15 -16.74 3.41
CA LEU A 51 6.36 -17.97 3.40
C LEU A 51 6.35 -18.61 2.01
N MET A 52 6.17 -17.82 0.96
CA MET A 52 6.17 -18.27 -0.43
C MET A 52 7.50 -18.89 -0.84
N ALA A 53 8.63 -18.31 -0.45
CA ALA A 53 9.97 -18.82 -0.76
C ALA A 53 10.16 -20.29 -0.34
N ARG A 54 9.49 -20.73 0.75
CA ARG A 54 9.57 -22.13 1.20
C ARG A 54 8.91 -23.12 0.25
N TYR A 55 8.01 -22.65 -0.63
CA TYR A 55 7.27 -23.49 -1.57
C TYR A 55 7.81 -23.37 -2.99
N TRP A 56 8.41 -22.25 -3.36
CA TRP A 56 8.89 -21.97 -4.71
C TRP A 56 10.36 -22.30 -4.91
N ASP A 57 11.10 -22.48 -3.85
CA ASP A 57 12.54 -22.71 -3.90
C ASP A 57 13.29 -21.60 -4.66
N VAL A 58 12.94 -20.36 -4.36
CA VAL A 58 13.52 -19.14 -4.94
C VAL A 58 14.15 -18.26 -3.88
N ASP A 59 15.15 -17.50 -4.27
CA ASP A 59 15.67 -16.39 -3.47
C ASP A 59 15.05 -15.08 -3.92
N TYR A 60 14.75 -14.16 -2.97
CA TYR A 60 14.25 -12.83 -3.28
C TYR A 60 15.33 -11.77 -3.13
N GLU A 61 15.49 -10.96 -4.18
CA GLU A 61 16.19 -9.68 -4.12
C GLU A 61 15.18 -8.55 -3.96
N TYR A 62 15.25 -7.83 -2.83
CA TYR A 62 14.33 -6.73 -2.54
C TYR A 62 14.90 -5.41 -3.03
N VAL A 63 14.15 -4.69 -3.88
CA VAL A 63 14.63 -3.50 -4.60
C VAL A 63 13.70 -2.32 -4.35
N GLY A 64 14.27 -1.10 -4.19
CA GLY A 64 13.55 0.15 -4.32
C GLY A 64 12.76 0.59 -3.08
N TYR A 65 13.31 0.42 -1.88
CA TYR A 65 12.63 0.85 -0.65
C TYR A 65 12.31 2.36 -0.61
N ASP A 66 13.14 3.17 -1.23
CA ASP A 66 13.04 4.63 -1.35
C ASP A 66 12.24 5.12 -2.57
N LYS A 67 11.73 4.20 -3.39
CA LYS A 67 11.02 4.51 -4.61
C LYS A 67 9.53 4.75 -4.37
N SER A 68 8.93 5.55 -5.23
CA SER A 68 7.48 5.75 -5.27
C SER A 68 6.75 4.53 -5.86
N TRP A 69 5.43 4.50 -5.70
CA TRP A 69 4.60 3.50 -6.38
C TRP A 69 4.70 3.60 -7.92
N ASP A 70 4.77 4.81 -8.46
CA ASP A 70 4.86 5.03 -9.91
C ASP A 70 6.21 4.54 -10.44
N ASP A 71 7.30 4.76 -9.69
CA ASP A 71 8.61 4.18 -10.03
C ASP A 71 8.57 2.65 -10.05
N MET A 72 7.88 2.02 -9.06
CA MET A 72 7.73 0.56 -9.03
C MET A 72 6.99 0.01 -10.25
N GLN A 73 5.94 0.68 -10.69
CA GLN A 73 5.22 0.30 -11.91
C GLN A 73 6.12 0.40 -13.14
N GLN A 74 6.88 1.48 -13.25
CA GLN A 74 7.81 1.67 -14.37
C GLN A 74 8.91 0.62 -14.36
N MET A 75 9.52 0.34 -13.20
CA MET A 75 10.55 -0.70 -13.06
C MET A 75 10.02 -2.09 -13.43
N LEU A 76 8.74 -2.38 -13.15
CA LEU A 76 8.10 -3.64 -13.55
C LEU A 76 7.84 -3.67 -15.06
N GLU A 77 7.38 -2.58 -15.67
CA GLU A 77 7.19 -2.45 -17.13
C GLU A 77 8.53 -2.61 -17.89
N ASP A 78 9.60 -2.06 -17.33
CA ASP A 78 10.94 -2.12 -17.93
C ASP A 78 11.68 -3.45 -17.66
N GLY A 79 11.11 -4.32 -16.81
CA GLY A 79 11.71 -5.60 -16.44
C GLY A 79 12.92 -5.47 -15.50
N GLU A 80 13.05 -4.35 -14.81
CA GLU A 80 14.09 -4.15 -13.79
C GLU A 80 13.78 -4.93 -12.50
N ILE A 81 12.49 -5.17 -12.24
CA ILE A 81 11.96 -6.05 -11.21
C ILE A 81 10.98 -7.05 -11.82
N ASP A 82 10.85 -8.22 -11.20
CA ASP A 82 10.02 -9.31 -11.68
C ASP A 82 8.60 -9.27 -11.14
N MET A 83 8.42 -8.76 -9.92
CA MET A 83 7.11 -8.71 -9.26
C MET A 83 6.99 -7.63 -8.20
N VAL A 84 5.74 -7.26 -7.93
CA VAL A 84 5.32 -6.42 -6.79
C VAL A 84 4.12 -7.07 -6.10
N THR A 85 4.03 -6.98 -4.77
CA THR A 85 3.02 -7.73 -3.99
C THR A 85 1.84 -6.91 -3.51
N SER A 86 1.85 -5.60 -3.62
CA SER A 86 0.83 -4.73 -3.00
C SER A 86 -0.32 -4.28 -3.91
N PRO A 87 -0.25 -4.39 -5.24
CA PRO A 87 -1.20 -3.69 -6.09
C PRO A 87 -2.60 -4.27 -5.99
N ARG A 88 -3.58 -3.36 -6.11
CA ARG A 88 -4.95 -3.73 -6.40
C ARG A 88 -5.07 -4.07 -7.90
N LYS A 89 -5.76 -5.16 -8.20
CA LYS A 89 -6.14 -5.52 -9.56
C LYS A 89 -7.21 -4.54 -10.05
N THR A 90 -6.96 -3.86 -11.15
CA THR A 90 -7.92 -3.00 -11.87
C THR A 90 -7.89 -3.35 -13.35
N PRO A 91 -8.97 -3.09 -14.12
CA PRO A 91 -8.98 -3.34 -15.58
C PRO A 91 -7.83 -2.68 -16.31
N GLU A 92 -7.49 -1.45 -15.96
CA GLU A 92 -6.38 -0.70 -16.56
C GLU A 92 -5.02 -1.38 -16.31
N ARG A 93 -4.80 -1.90 -15.11
CA ARG A 93 -3.56 -2.62 -14.75
C ARG A 93 -3.48 -4.01 -15.36
N GLU A 94 -4.63 -4.67 -15.57
CA GLU A 94 -4.69 -5.97 -16.26
C GLU A 94 -4.30 -5.89 -17.74
N GLU A 95 -4.36 -4.71 -18.35
CA GLU A 95 -3.87 -4.49 -19.72
C GLU A 95 -2.34 -4.55 -19.82
N LYS A 96 -1.64 -4.33 -18.69
CA LYS A 96 -0.18 -4.21 -18.63
C LYS A 96 0.50 -5.35 -17.88
N PHE A 97 -0.18 -5.91 -16.88
CA PHE A 97 0.43 -6.83 -15.92
C PHE A 97 -0.42 -8.07 -15.69
N ASP A 98 0.24 -9.18 -15.44
CA ASP A 98 -0.37 -10.40 -14.97
C ASP A 98 -0.57 -10.38 -13.46
N PHE A 99 -1.74 -10.83 -13.00
CA PHE A 99 -2.10 -10.84 -11.58
C PHE A 99 -2.28 -12.26 -11.04
N SER A 100 -1.72 -12.51 -9.87
CA SER A 100 -2.07 -13.70 -9.10
C SER A 100 -3.53 -13.65 -8.60
N ARG A 101 -3.97 -14.72 -7.95
CA ARG A 101 -5.14 -14.64 -7.06
C ARG A 101 -4.83 -13.69 -5.91
N PRO A 102 -5.88 -13.05 -5.33
CA PRO A 102 -5.68 -12.18 -4.17
C PRO A 102 -4.95 -12.91 -3.03
N ILE A 103 -3.90 -12.28 -2.50
CA ILE A 103 -3.11 -12.81 -1.38
C ILE A 103 -3.59 -12.29 -0.02
N GLY A 104 -4.52 -11.34 -0.03
CA GLY A 104 -5.11 -10.78 1.17
C GLY A 104 -6.09 -9.66 0.86
N THR A 105 -6.72 -9.17 1.91
CA THR A 105 -7.60 -8.00 1.86
C THR A 105 -7.02 -6.89 2.72
N ASN A 106 -7.25 -5.66 2.30
CA ASN A 106 -6.80 -4.47 2.99
C ASN A 106 -7.92 -3.42 2.90
N ASN A 107 -8.37 -2.94 4.04
CA ASN A 107 -9.43 -1.93 4.12
C ASN A 107 -8.81 -0.54 4.25
N GLY A 108 -9.45 0.45 3.61
CA GLY A 108 -9.24 1.84 3.96
C GLY A 108 -9.84 2.12 5.34
N ILE A 109 -9.12 2.83 6.18
CA ILE A 109 -9.60 3.30 7.48
C ILE A 109 -9.45 4.81 7.57
N LEU A 110 -10.43 5.45 8.20
CA LEU A 110 -10.36 6.85 8.59
C LEU A 110 -9.82 6.90 10.02
N THR A 111 -8.67 7.50 10.19
CA THR A 111 -8.00 7.61 11.49
C THR A 111 -8.06 9.06 11.98
N VAL A 112 -8.43 9.25 13.23
CA VAL A 112 -8.44 10.54 13.93
C VAL A 112 -7.52 10.47 15.15
N ARG A 113 -7.18 11.63 15.75
CA ARG A 113 -6.42 11.64 16.99
C ARG A 113 -7.25 11.00 18.13
N SER A 114 -6.58 10.39 19.08
CA SER A 114 -7.22 9.71 20.22
C SER A 114 -8.03 10.64 21.11
N ASP A 115 -7.69 11.93 21.15
CA ASP A 115 -8.39 12.99 21.90
C ASP A 115 -9.54 13.64 21.11
N ASN A 116 -9.73 13.26 19.84
CA ASN A 116 -10.83 13.78 19.03
C ASN A 116 -12.18 13.32 19.62
N SER A 117 -13.06 14.29 19.91
CA SER A 117 -14.41 14.05 20.43
C SER A 117 -15.52 14.49 19.49
N THR A 118 -15.17 15.08 18.34
CA THR A 118 -16.13 15.69 17.39
C THR A 118 -16.54 14.72 16.30
N ILE A 119 -15.62 13.91 15.78
CA ILE A 119 -15.89 12.91 14.77
C ILE A 119 -16.25 11.61 15.47
N VAL A 120 -17.49 11.17 15.35
CA VAL A 120 -18.05 10.00 16.04
C VAL A 120 -18.34 8.89 15.06
N ASP A 121 -17.74 7.71 15.27
CA ASP A 121 -17.93 6.55 14.42
C ASP A 121 -19.43 6.19 14.26
N GLY A 122 -19.82 5.96 13.00
CA GLY A 122 -21.20 5.66 12.62
C GLY A 122 -22.15 6.86 12.60
N ASN A 123 -21.76 8.02 13.14
CA ASN A 123 -22.54 9.26 13.04
C ASN A 123 -21.99 10.17 11.94
N TYR A 124 -22.33 9.87 10.70
CA TYR A 124 -21.77 10.56 9.52
C TYR A 124 -22.09 12.06 9.44
N SER A 125 -23.10 12.54 10.18
CA SER A 125 -23.36 13.97 10.26
C SER A 125 -22.20 14.74 10.91
N THR A 126 -21.43 14.08 11.78
CA THR A 126 -20.25 14.66 12.44
C THR A 126 -19.02 14.74 11.54
N TYR A 127 -19.07 14.11 10.35
CA TYR A 127 -17.98 14.11 9.39
C TYR A 127 -18.02 15.32 8.44
N ASN A 128 -19.15 16.06 8.42
CA ASN A 128 -19.31 17.20 7.52
C ASN A 128 -18.27 18.29 7.78
N GLY A 129 -17.56 18.63 6.70
CA GLY A 129 -16.54 19.68 6.70
C GLY A 129 -15.23 19.30 7.37
N MET A 130 -15.03 18.02 7.80
CA MET A 130 -13.74 17.60 8.34
C MET A 130 -12.62 17.75 7.30
N ARG A 131 -11.46 18.15 7.76
CA ARG A 131 -10.25 18.24 6.93
C ARG A 131 -9.60 16.87 6.90
N VAL A 132 -9.41 16.31 5.69
CA VAL A 132 -8.91 14.94 5.52
C VAL A 132 -7.62 14.94 4.73
N ALA A 133 -6.57 14.34 5.29
CA ALA A 133 -5.36 14.07 4.53
C ALA A 133 -5.50 12.81 3.68
N LEU A 134 -5.11 12.94 2.44
CA LEU A 134 -5.12 11.92 1.40
C LEU A 134 -3.71 11.77 0.80
N LEU A 135 -3.32 10.56 0.46
CA LEU A 135 -2.02 10.30 -0.15
C LEU A 135 -2.13 10.47 -1.68
N ASN A 136 -1.23 11.25 -2.28
CA ASN A 136 -1.19 11.45 -3.72
C ASN A 136 -1.12 10.11 -4.47
N GLY A 137 -1.89 9.99 -5.57
CA GLY A 137 -1.90 8.79 -6.42
C GLY A 137 -2.50 7.52 -5.80
N ASN A 138 -3.07 7.59 -4.60
CA ASN A 138 -3.60 6.42 -3.90
C ASN A 138 -5.06 6.13 -4.28
N THR A 139 -5.37 4.90 -4.67
CA THR A 139 -6.74 4.47 -5.03
C THR A 139 -7.75 4.57 -3.88
N ARG A 140 -7.29 4.62 -2.61
CA ARG A 140 -8.18 4.86 -1.46
C ARG A 140 -8.84 6.22 -1.46
N ASN A 141 -8.29 7.18 -2.21
CA ASN A 141 -8.89 8.52 -2.32
C ASN A 141 -10.27 8.44 -3.00
N GLU A 142 -10.37 7.67 -4.08
CA GLU A 142 -11.63 7.42 -4.79
C GLU A 142 -12.60 6.63 -3.90
N GLU A 143 -12.12 5.58 -3.24
CA GLU A 143 -12.93 4.79 -2.31
C GLU A 143 -13.50 5.63 -1.17
N PHE A 144 -12.69 6.55 -0.65
CA PHE A 144 -13.13 7.46 0.41
C PHE A 144 -14.14 8.49 -0.11
N ALA A 145 -13.96 9.01 -1.34
CA ALA A 145 -14.93 9.89 -1.97
C ALA A 145 -16.28 9.17 -2.17
N ASP A 146 -16.26 7.97 -2.74
CA ASP A 146 -17.46 7.13 -2.91
C ASP A 146 -18.14 6.84 -1.56
N PHE A 147 -17.34 6.58 -0.53
CA PHE A 147 -17.88 6.37 0.82
C PHE A 147 -18.55 7.62 1.37
N ALA A 148 -17.94 8.81 1.19
CA ALA A 148 -18.52 10.07 1.63
C ALA A 148 -19.84 10.36 0.93
N ASP A 149 -19.89 10.17 -0.40
CA ASP A 149 -21.10 10.34 -1.19
C ASP A 149 -22.21 9.37 -0.78
N ASN A 150 -21.88 8.10 -0.60
CA ASN A 150 -22.82 7.07 -0.17
C ASN A 150 -23.38 7.31 1.24
N LYS A 151 -22.60 7.94 2.13
CA LYS A 151 -23.01 8.27 3.51
C LYS A 151 -23.56 9.68 3.68
N GLY A 152 -23.48 10.50 2.61
CA GLY A 152 -24.08 11.82 2.55
C GLY A 152 -23.38 12.89 3.41
N PHE A 153 -22.05 12.84 3.48
CA PHE A 153 -21.25 13.86 4.15
C PHE A 153 -20.22 14.48 3.21
N THR A 154 -19.80 15.70 3.53
CA THR A 154 -18.77 16.45 2.79
C THR A 154 -17.50 16.56 3.63
N TYR A 155 -16.33 16.67 2.95
CA TYR A 155 -15.04 16.86 3.59
C TYR A 155 -14.15 17.82 2.80
N VAL A 156 -13.08 18.31 3.40
CA VAL A 156 -12.08 19.19 2.77
C VAL A 156 -10.80 18.39 2.58
N PRO A 157 -10.44 17.95 1.36
CA PRO A 157 -9.23 17.16 1.13
C PRO A 157 -7.97 18.01 1.18
N SER A 158 -6.90 17.42 1.70
CA SER A 158 -5.52 17.91 1.60
C SER A 158 -4.64 16.75 1.15
N TYR A 159 -3.83 16.95 0.12
CA TYR A 159 -3.01 15.90 -0.48
C TYR A 159 -1.56 16.01 -0.03
N PHE A 160 -0.95 14.85 0.25
CA PHE A 160 0.42 14.71 0.75
C PHE A 160 1.16 13.64 -0.07
N ASP A 161 2.47 13.72 -0.12
CA ASP A 161 3.29 12.78 -0.87
C ASP A 161 3.69 11.56 -0.03
N THR A 162 3.67 11.68 1.29
CA THR A 162 4.05 10.61 2.21
C THR A 162 3.04 10.43 3.36
N THR A 163 2.97 9.21 3.87
CA THR A 163 2.16 8.90 5.06
C THR A 163 2.69 9.66 6.30
N ALA A 164 4.00 9.85 6.40
CA ALA A 164 4.62 10.58 7.51
C ALA A 164 4.16 12.04 7.56
N GLU A 165 4.05 12.71 6.39
CA GLU A 165 3.50 14.08 6.32
C GLU A 165 2.03 14.14 6.72
N MET A 166 1.23 13.13 6.33
CA MET A 166 -0.17 13.02 6.75
C MET A 166 -0.28 12.88 8.27
N GLU A 167 0.58 12.07 8.89
CA GLU A 167 0.64 11.87 10.33
C GLU A 167 1.04 13.15 11.07
N GLU A 168 2.06 13.84 10.58
CA GLU A 168 2.46 15.14 11.12
C GLU A 168 1.32 16.17 11.02
N ALA A 169 0.60 16.19 9.89
CA ALA A 169 -0.55 17.07 9.71
C ALA A 169 -1.69 16.74 10.68
N LEU A 170 -1.93 15.46 10.97
CA LEU A 170 -2.92 15.02 11.96
C LEU A 170 -2.49 15.41 13.38
N GLN A 171 -1.26 15.16 13.77
CA GLN A 171 -0.72 15.49 15.10
C GLN A 171 -0.66 16.99 15.34
N SER A 172 -0.33 17.79 14.33
CA SER A 172 -0.29 19.26 14.40
C SER A 172 -1.65 19.93 14.17
N GLU A 173 -2.73 19.17 14.12
CA GLU A 173 -4.11 19.66 13.93
C GLU A 173 -4.35 20.43 12.61
N LYS A 174 -3.48 20.27 11.63
CA LYS A 174 -3.70 20.81 10.28
C LYS A 174 -4.86 20.10 9.57
N VAL A 175 -5.05 18.81 9.87
CA VAL A 175 -6.18 18.00 9.41
C VAL A 175 -6.86 17.33 10.60
N ASP A 176 -8.10 16.91 10.42
CA ASP A 176 -8.92 16.29 11.48
C ASP A 176 -8.84 14.76 11.39
N ALA A 177 -8.57 14.24 10.20
CA ALA A 177 -8.48 12.82 9.91
C ALA A 177 -7.49 12.51 8.79
N ILE A 178 -7.01 11.27 8.74
CA ILE A 178 -6.22 10.73 7.64
C ILE A 178 -6.85 9.44 7.10
N VAL A 179 -6.75 9.20 5.79
CA VAL A 179 -7.18 7.93 5.17
C VAL A 179 -5.97 7.04 4.99
N THR A 180 -5.95 5.91 5.67
CA THR A 180 -4.81 4.98 5.71
C THR A 180 -5.24 3.53 5.48
N SER A 181 -4.29 2.63 5.58
CA SER A 181 -4.48 1.18 5.48
C SER A 181 -4.81 0.57 6.85
N SER A 182 -5.69 -0.44 6.87
CA SER A 182 -5.93 -1.27 8.06
C SER A 182 -4.69 -2.06 8.52
N LEU A 183 -3.62 -2.10 7.73
CA LEU A 183 -2.35 -2.74 8.08
C LEU A 183 -1.41 -1.79 8.84
N ARG A 184 -1.72 -0.49 8.85
CA ARG A 184 -0.91 0.52 9.55
C ARG A 184 -0.97 0.28 11.06
N LYS A 185 0.20 0.40 11.71
CA LYS A 185 0.27 0.47 13.17
C LYS A 185 -0.09 1.88 13.62
N THR A 186 -0.98 2.01 14.58
CA THR A 186 -1.41 3.30 15.13
C THR A 186 -0.76 3.54 16.48
N ASN A 187 -0.24 4.76 16.67
CA ASN A 187 0.24 5.26 17.96
C ASN A 187 -0.55 6.53 18.28
N ASN A 188 -1.23 6.58 19.42
CA ASN A 188 -2.05 7.73 19.86
C ASN A 188 -3.20 8.15 18.92
N GLU A 189 -3.71 7.23 18.11
CA GLU A 189 -4.79 7.41 17.13
C GLU A 189 -5.90 6.40 17.38
N ARG A 190 -7.08 6.64 16.78
CA ARG A 190 -8.23 5.71 16.78
C ARG A 190 -9.04 5.81 15.49
#